data_4c972b671e342f66b647299b6965504b
#
_entry.id   4c972b671e342f66b647299b6965504b
#
_cell.length_a   1.000
_cell.length_b   1.000
_cell.length_c   1.000
_cell.angle_alpha   90.00
_cell.angle_beta   90.00
_cell.angle_gamma   90.00
#
_symmetry.space_group_name_H-M   'P 1'
#
loop_
_entity.id
_entity.type
_entity.pdbx_description
1 polymer ?
#
loop_
_entity_poly.entity_id
_entity_poly.type
_entity_poly.pdbx_seq_one_letter_code
_entity_poly.pdbx_strand_id
1 'polypeptide(L)'
;MEKLNVAIADDNEKMVEVLGQIIEEDKDLELVGKAHNGEEICKIIREKEPDVVVLDIIMPKMDGLAVMEQFVHSSNLKKIPAF
;
A
#
# COMPACT_ATOMS: atom_id res chain seq x y z
N MET A 1 -1.29 10.30 20.32
CA MET A 1 -2.20 9.77 19.32
C MET A 1 -1.47 8.77 18.41
N GLU A 2 -2.04 7.60 18.20
CA GLU A 2 -1.41 6.58 17.37
C GLU A 2 -1.41 6.97 15.91
N LYS A 3 -0.32 6.65 15.23
CA LYS A 3 -0.22 6.89 13.80
C LYS A 3 -0.92 5.78 13.02
N LEU A 4 -1.47 6.15 11.87
CA LEU A 4 -1.97 5.15 10.94
C LEU A 4 -0.81 4.60 10.13
N ASN A 5 -0.72 3.30 10.04
CA ASN A 5 0.31 2.63 9.25
C ASN A 5 -0.12 2.57 7.80
N VAL A 6 0.74 3.09 6.91
CA VAL A 6 0.44 3.21 5.49
C VAL A 6 1.47 2.45 4.67
N ALA A 7 0.99 1.69 3.70
CA ALA A 7 1.85 1.06 2.70
C ALA A 7 1.46 1.62 1.33
N ILE A 8 2.43 1.76 0.45
CA ILE A 8 2.18 2.26 -0.90
C ILE A 8 2.72 1.29 -1.94
N ALA A 9 2.05 1.23 -3.08
CA ALA A 9 2.44 0.37 -4.18
C ALA A 9 2.18 1.06 -5.52
N ASP A 10 3.22 1.21 -6.31
CA ASP A 10 3.14 1.83 -7.63
C ASP A 10 4.35 1.32 -8.41
N ASP A 11 4.16 1.01 -9.69
CA ASP A 11 5.26 0.54 -10.53
C ASP A 11 6.21 1.67 -10.91
N ASN A 12 5.80 2.91 -10.71
CA ASN A 12 6.65 4.08 -10.96
C ASN A 12 7.44 4.41 -9.70
N GLU A 13 8.74 4.14 -9.75
CA GLU A 13 9.64 4.35 -8.63
C GLU A 13 9.62 5.77 -8.09
N LYS A 14 9.57 6.74 -9.01
CA LYS A 14 9.53 8.15 -8.64
C LYS A 14 8.25 8.51 -7.89
N MET A 15 7.14 7.94 -8.30
CA MET A 15 5.87 8.16 -7.62
C MET A 15 5.90 7.56 -6.21
N VAL A 16 6.50 6.40 -6.05
CA VAL A 16 6.66 5.78 -4.73
C VAL A 16 7.46 6.69 -3.81
N GLU A 17 8.53 7.30 -4.33
CA GLU A 17 9.34 8.22 -3.54
C GLU A 17 8.56 9.46 -3.13
N VAL A 18 7.82 10.05 -4.07
CA VAL A 18 7.03 11.26 -3.79
C VAL A 18 5.95 10.99 -2.75
N LEU A 19 5.20 9.92 -2.95
CA LEU A 19 4.15 9.54 -2.00
C LEU A 19 4.74 9.22 -0.63
N GLY A 20 5.87 8.52 -0.61
CA GLY A 20 6.55 8.19 0.63
C GLY A 20 6.95 9.43 1.41
N GLN A 21 7.47 10.44 0.73
CA GLN A 21 7.84 11.69 1.38
C GLN A 21 6.63 12.42 1.96
N ILE A 22 5.53 12.44 1.22
CA ILE A 22 4.31 13.07 1.70
C ILE A 22 3.81 12.39 2.97
N ILE A 23 3.83 11.07 2.99
CA ILE A 23 3.38 10.29 4.15
C ILE A 23 4.31 10.52 5.34
N GLU A 24 5.62 10.51 5.11
CA GLU A 24 6.59 10.67 6.18
C GLU A 24 6.55 12.06 6.81
N GLU A 25 6.11 13.06 6.06
CA GLU A 25 5.98 14.42 6.58
C GLU A 25 4.72 14.62 7.42
N ASP A 26 3.77 13.69 7.32
CA ASP A 26 2.52 13.78 8.08
C ASP A 26 2.71 13.15 9.46
N LYS A 27 2.41 13.91 10.51
CA LYS A 27 2.56 13.45 11.89
C LYS A 27 1.65 12.29 12.25
N ASP A 28 0.54 12.16 11.54
CA ASP A 28 -0.48 11.16 11.87
C ASP A 28 -0.32 9.87 11.06
N LEU A 29 0.65 9.84 10.15
CA LEU A 29 0.88 8.70 9.28
C LEU A 29 2.28 8.14 9.47
N GLU A 30 2.39 6.83 9.35
CA GLU A 30 3.67 6.15 9.37
C GLU A 30 3.79 5.25 8.16
N LEU A 31 4.83 5.44 7.38
CA LEU A 31 5.08 4.62 6.20
C LEU A 31 5.73 3.32 6.64
N VAL A 32 5.04 2.20 6.43
CA VAL A 32 5.54 0.88 6.84
C VAL A 32 6.02 0.02 5.68
N GLY A 33 5.74 0.42 4.46
CA GLY A 33 6.22 -0.33 3.31
C GLY A 33 6.03 0.38 1.99
N LYS A 34 6.95 0.10 1.07
CA LYS A 34 6.90 0.59 -0.30
C LYS A 34 7.02 -0.61 -1.23
N ALA A 35 6.16 -0.69 -2.22
CA ALA A 35 6.18 -1.78 -3.18
C ALA A 35 6.14 -1.25 -4.59
N HIS A 36 6.71 -2.00 -5.51
CA HIS A 36 6.76 -1.62 -6.93
C HIS A 36 5.92 -2.54 -7.80
N ASN A 37 5.30 -3.54 -7.20
CA ASN A 37 4.41 -4.45 -7.91
C ASN A 37 3.47 -5.14 -6.92
N GLY A 38 2.52 -5.91 -7.46
CA GLY A 38 1.51 -6.55 -6.64
C GLY A 38 2.04 -7.62 -5.71
N GLU A 39 3.08 -8.34 -6.11
CA GLU A 39 3.66 -9.37 -5.25
C GLU A 39 4.28 -8.75 -4.00
N GLU A 40 4.99 -7.64 -4.17
CA GLU A 40 5.63 -6.96 -3.07
C GLU A 40 4.60 -6.38 -2.09
N ILE A 41 3.54 -5.77 -2.61
CA ILE A 41 2.53 -5.19 -1.71
C ILE A 41 1.76 -6.27 -0.96
N CYS A 42 1.50 -7.40 -1.59
CA CYS A 42 0.85 -8.52 -0.91
C CYS A 42 1.69 -9.01 0.27
N LYS A 43 3.00 -9.10 0.08
CA LYS A 43 3.90 -9.49 1.15
C LYS A 43 3.88 -8.49 2.29
N ILE A 44 3.92 -7.19 1.96
CA ILE A 44 3.88 -6.13 2.96
C ILE A 44 2.58 -6.17 3.75
N ILE A 45 1.46 -6.37 3.07
CA ILE A 45 0.16 -6.44 3.73
C ILE A 45 0.12 -7.59 4.73
N ARG A 46 0.64 -8.76 4.34
CA ARG A 46 0.66 -9.91 5.23
C ARG A 46 1.59 -9.72 6.43
N GLU A 47 2.74 -9.09 6.22
CA GLU A 47 3.75 -8.95 7.27
C GLU A 47 3.53 -7.76 8.17
N LYS A 48 3.07 -6.64 7.61
CA LYS A 48 2.98 -5.38 8.35
C LYS A 48 1.56 -5.00 8.75
N GLU A 49 0.57 -5.61 8.14
CA GLU A 49 -0.84 -5.34 8.40
C GLU A 49 -1.16 -3.84 8.46
N PRO A 50 -0.88 -3.10 7.38
CA PRO A 50 -1.10 -1.66 7.39
C PRO A 50 -2.58 -1.31 7.53
N ASP A 51 -2.84 -0.13 8.07
CA ASP A 51 -4.21 0.38 8.19
C ASP A 51 -4.75 0.88 6.86
N VAL A 52 -3.87 1.41 6.02
CA VAL A 52 -4.22 1.99 4.73
C VAL A 52 -3.21 1.52 3.68
N VAL A 53 -3.69 1.15 2.51
CA VAL A 53 -2.84 0.83 1.38
C VAL A 53 -3.19 1.76 0.23
N VAL A 54 -2.20 2.47 -0.28
CA VAL A 54 -2.33 3.31 -1.47
C VAL A 54 -1.84 2.48 -2.65
N LEU A 55 -2.73 2.19 -3.58
CA LEU A 55 -2.50 1.17 -4.58
C LEU A 55 -2.71 1.68 -6.00
N ASP A 56 -1.70 1.50 -6.86
CA ASP A 56 -1.87 1.72 -8.29
C ASP A 56 -2.54 0.47 -8.85
N ILE A 57 -3.64 0.65 -9.57
CA ILE A 57 -4.43 -0.46 -10.10
C ILE A 57 -3.67 -1.22 -11.18
N ILE A 58 -2.87 -0.53 -11.97
CA ILE A 58 -2.14 -1.14 -13.10
C ILE A 58 -0.68 -1.35 -12.72
N MET A 59 -0.32 -2.60 -12.40
CA MET A 59 1.05 -2.98 -12.07
C MET A 59 1.47 -4.21 -12.86
N PRO A 60 2.77 -4.32 -13.22
CA PRO A 60 3.21 -5.34 -14.18
C PRO A 60 3.02 -6.79 -13.76
N LYS A 61 3.28 -7.16 -12.51
CA LYS A 61 3.22 -8.56 -12.11
C LYS A 61 1.84 -8.99 -11.60
N MET A 62 1.18 -8.08 -10.91
CA MET A 62 -0.15 -8.32 -10.39
C MET A 62 -0.82 -6.97 -10.30
N ASP A 63 -1.91 -6.76 -11.03
CA ASP A 63 -2.55 -5.45 -11.03
C ASP A 63 -3.28 -5.17 -9.72
N GLY A 64 -3.65 -3.89 -9.53
CA GLY A 64 -4.29 -3.47 -8.31
C GLY A 64 -5.61 -4.16 -8.04
N LEU A 65 -6.35 -4.47 -9.10
CA LEU A 65 -7.63 -5.16 -8.96
C LEU A 65 -7.42 -6.58 -8.43
N ALA A 66 -6.40 -7.28 -8.94
CA ALA A 66 -6.08 -8.63 -8.46
C ALA A 66 -5.65 -8.61 -6.98
N VAL A 67 -4.89 -7.61 -6.58
CA VAL A 67 -4.51 -7.44 -5.20
C VAL A 67 -5.73 -7.21 -4.31
N MET A 68 -6.63 -6.33 -4.76
CA MET A 68 -7.86 -6.04 -4.03
C MET A 68 -8.73 -7.29 -3.89
N GLU A 69 -8.89 -8.06 -4.95
CA GLU A 69 -9.66 -9.30 -4.89
C GLU A 69 -9.08 -10.29 -3.90
N GLN A 70 -7.75 -10.39 -3.87
CA GLN A 70 -7.08 -11.30 -2.97
C GLN A 70 -7.33 -10.96 -1.50
N PHE A 71 -7.41 -9.68 -1.17
CA PHE A 71 -7.56 -9.24 0.20
C PHE A 71 -8.97 -8.82 0.60
N VAL A 72 -9.87 -8.65 -0.35
CA VAL A 72 -11.27 -8.32 -0.06
C VAL A 72 -11.93 -9.37 0.85
N HIS A 73 -11.51 -10.61 0.70
CA HIS A 73 -12.04 -11.71 1.52
C HIS A 73 -11.32 -11.86 2.85
N SER A 74 -10.31 -11.05 3.09
CA SER A 74 -9.56 -11.09 4.35
C SER A 74 -10.23 -10.20 5.36
N SER A 75 -10.55 -10.76 6.52
CA SER A 75 -11.16 -9.99 7.60
C SER A 75 -10.19 -8.99 8.24
N ASN A 76 -8.91 -9.10 7.92
CA ASN A 76 -7.90 -8.23 8.51
C ASN A 76 -7.68 -6.94 7.75
N LEU A 77 -8.18 -6.87 6.52
CA LEU A 77 -7.96 -5.70 5.71
C LEU A 77 -9.04 -4.66 5.96
N LYS A 78 -8.63 -3.47 6.37
CA LYS A 78 -9.55 -2.42 6.75
C LYS A 78 -9.90 -1.46 5.63
N LYS A 79 -8.93 -1.13 4.78
CA LYS A 79 -9.14 -0.08 3.80
C LYS A 79 -8.10 -0.15 2.68
N ILE A 80 -8.56 -0.08 1.43
CA ILE A 80 -7.66 -0.07 0.27
C ILE A 80 -8.12 1.04 -0.68
N PRO A 81 -7.56 2.26 -0.55
CA PRO A 81 -7.81 3.28 -1.57
C PRO A 81 -6.99 2.95 -2.82
N ALA A 82 -7.61 3.10 -3.99
CA ALA A 82 -6.96 2.85 -5.27
C ALA A 82 -6.95 4.13 -6.11
N PHE A 83 -5.86 4.34 -6.82
CA PHE A 83 -5.71 5.48 -7.72
C PHE A 83 -5.79 5.06 -9.17
#